data_dbb40ca3b5429c345b00a659093fdd8d
#
_entry.id   dbb40ca3b5429c345b00a659093fdd8d
#
_cell.length_a   1.000
_cell.length_b   1.000
_cell.length_c   1.000
_cell.angle_alpha   90.00
_cell.angle_beta   90.00
_cell.angle_gamma   90.00
#
_symmetry.space_group_name_H-M   'P 1'
#
loop_
_entity.id
_entity.type
_entity.pdbx_description
1 polymer ?
#
loop_
_entity_poly.entity_id
_entity_poly.type
_entity_poly.pdbx_seq_one_letter_code
_entity_poly.pdbx_strand_id
1 'polypeptide(L)'
;MKCPYCGSNDTKVIDTRHDAQGNVRRRRECTQCDQRFSTVERAVLTNPLVIKRDGRREEFEPDKLMSGLRIACARRPISAAALDRVVERVEYAIRQTGRTEVSSQMIGDIVIEELRQLDEVAYIRYAIVYMGLKDLESIRAEIDRLRTQRH
;
A
#
# COMPACT_ATOMS: atom_id res chain seq x y z
N MET A 1 -1.75 -29.19 12.52
CA MET A 1 -1.04 -28.88 11.26
C MET A 1 -0.54 -30.17 10.66
N LYS A 2 -0.73 -30.38 9.35
CA LYS A 2 -0.30 -31.65 8.72
C LYS A 2 1.21 -31.72 8.58
N CYS A 3 1.75 -32.90 8.89
CA CYS A 3 3.16 -33.21 8.62
C CYS A 3 3.42 -33.22 7.12
N PRO A 4 4.42 -32.48 6.61
CA PRO A 4 4.72 -32.47 5.17
C PRO A 4 5.32 -33.76 4.64
N TYR A 5 5.78 -34.66 5.52
CA TYR A 5 6.43 -35.92 5.15
C TYR A 5 5.47 -37.12 5.10
N CYS A 6 4.56 -37.24 6.08
CA CYS A 6 3.65 -38.38 6.15
C CYS A 6 2.17 -38.02 6.12
N GLY A 7 1.84 -36.72 6.11
CA GLY A 7 0.43 -36.25 6.08
C GLY A 7 -0.33 -36.37 7.40
N SER A 8 0.27 -36.89 8.47
CA SER A 8 -0.36 -36.98 9.78
C SER A 8 -0.69 -35.59 10.35
N ASN A 9 -1.84 -35.47 11.03
CA ASN A 9 -2.21 -34.26 11.74
C ASN A 9 -1.56 -34.12 13.12
N ASP A 10 -0.90 -35.20 13.60
CA ASP A 10 -0.39 -35.33 14.95
C ASP A 10 1.05 -34.80 15.02
N THR A 11 1.19 -33.54 15.37
CA THR A 11 2.48 -32.83 15.44
C THR A 11 2.56 -32.03 16.73
N LYS A 12 3.70 -32.06 17.41
CA LYS A 12 3.98 -31.25 18.62
C LYS A 12 4.95 -30.12 18.29
N VAL A 13 4.82 -28.99 18.97
CA VAL A 13 5.78 -27.89 18.94
C VAL A 13 6.90 -28.17 19.92
N ILE A 14 8.14 -28.15 19.44
CA ILE A 14 9.34 -28.42 20.28
C ILE A 14 10.16 -27.16 20.56
N ASP A 15 10.00 -26.11 19.74
CA ASP A 15 10.66 -24.80 19.93
C ASP A 15 9.84 -23.69 19.30
N THR A 16 9.87 -22.49 19.91
CA THR A 16 9.21 -21.29 19.38
C THR A 16 10.16 -20.11 19.48
N ARG A 17 10.35 -19.39 18.38
CA ARG A 17 11.19 -18.19 18.29
C ARG A 17 10.45 -17.09 17.58
N HIS A 18 10.75 -15.85 17.94
CA HIS A 18 10.31 -14.65 17.24
C HIS A 18 11.45 -14.12 16.37
N ASP A 19 11.15 -13.72 15.15
CA ASP A 19 12.11 -13.01 14.30
C ASP A 19 12.08 -11.49 14.55
N ALA A 20 13.02 -10.76 13.95
CA ALA A 20 13.11 -9.31 14.07
C ALA A 20 11.90 -8.57 13.46
N GLN A 21 11.13 -9.24 12.60
CA GLN A 21 9.91 -8.72 11.96
C GLN A 21 8.64 -9.03 12.77
N GLY A 22 8.77 -9.70 13.92
CA GLY A 22 7.63 -10.07 14.77
C GLY A 22 6.88 -11.32 14.32
N ASN A 23 7.39 -12.07 13.34
CA ASN A 23 6.80 -13.35 12.97
C ASN A 23 7.17 -14.43 14.00
N VAL A 24 6.31 -15.42 14.13
CA VAL A 24 6.54 -16.55 15.04
C VAL A 24 7.00 -17.77 14.25
N ARG A 25 8.24 -18.20 14.48
CA ARG A 25 8.78 -19.44 13.92
C ARG A 25 8.65 -20.56 14.94
N ARG A 26 7.95 -21.64 14.58
CA ARG A 26 7.81 -22.84 15.42
C ARG A 26 8.52 -24.02 14.77
N ARG A 27 9.34 -24.70 15.56
CA ARG A 27 9.90 -26.00 15.18
C ARG A 27 8.93 -27.08 15.68
N ARG A 28 8.55 -27.97 14.77
CA ARG A 28 7.59 -29.04 15.04
C ARG A 28 8.23 -30.39 14.81
N GLU A 29 7.72 -31.40 15.52
CA GLU A 29 8.07 -32.80 15.36
C GLU A 29 6.78 -33.61 15.16
N CYS A 30 6.77 -34.47 14.15
CA CYS A 30 5.65 -35.36 13.89
C CYS A 30 5.75 -36.56 14.84
N THR A 31 4.65 -36.92 15.52
CA THR A 31 4.59 -38.06 16.43
C THR A 31 4.49 -39.40 15.70
N GLN A 32 4.20 -39.40 14.40
CA GLN A 32 4.04 -40.61 13.59
C GLN A 32 5.31 -41.00 12.83
N CYS A 33 6.07 -40.03 12.33
CA CYS A 33 7.28 -40.31 11.52
C CYS A 33 8.56 -39.67 12.06
N ASP A 34 8.50 -39.05 13.25
CA ASP A 34 9.58 -38.39 13.96
C ASP A 34 10.33 -37.29 13.15
N GLN A 35 9.82 -36.95 11.97
CA GLN A 35 10.41 -35.92 11.16
C GLN A 35 10.14 -34.53 11.74
N ARG A 36 11.16 -33.67 11.65
CA ARG A 36 11.11 -32.30 12.15
C ARG A 36 10.97 -31.31 10.99
N PHE A 37 10.12 -30.33 11.16
CA PHE A 37 9.92 -29.23 10.21
C PHE A 37 9.66 -27.93 10.94
N SER A 38 9.80 -26.80 10.22
CA SER A 38 9.53 -25.49 10.76
C SER A 38 8.30 -24.89 10.09
N THR A 39 7.53 -24.16 10.87
CA THR A 39 6.41 -23.34 10.40
C THR A 39 6.65 -21.90 10.77
N VAL A 40 6.12 -20.97 9.95
CA VAL A 40 6.16 -19.54 10.23
C VAL A 40 4.72 -19.05 10.28
N GLU A 41 4.38 -18.37 11.35
CA GLU A 41 3.14 -17.60 11.47
C GLU A 41 3.47 -16.13 11.26
N ARG A 42 2.80 -15.52 10.33
CA ARG A 42 2.87 -14.07 10.08
C ARG A 42 1.47 -13.50 9.97
N ALA A 43 1.30 -12.25 10.36
CA ALA A 43 0.05 -11.55 10.11
C ALA A 43 -0.15 -11.43 8.59
N VAL A 44 -1.27 -11.95 8.09
CA VAL A 44 -1.69 -11.71 6.70
C VAL A 44 -2.66 -10.53 6.75
N LEU A 45 -2.16 -9.38 6.31
CA LEU A 45 -3.01 -8.21 6.13
C LEU A 45 -3.76 -8.40 4.82
N THR A 46 -5.07 -8.46 4.89
CA THR A 46 -5.91 -8.39 3.70
C THR A 46 -5.88 -6.95 3.19
N ASN A 47 -5.56 -6.77 1.91
CA ASN A 47 -5.67 -5.46 1.29
C ASN A 47 -7.15 -5.04 1.31
N PRO A 48 -7.46 -3.82 1.75
CA PRO A 48 -8.83 -3.34 1.74
C PRO A 48 -9.32 -3.17 0.31
N LEU A 49 -10.63 -3.26 0.14
CA LEU A 49 -11.28 -2.91 -1.11
C LEU A 49 -11.31 -1.39 -1.27
N VAL A 50 -10.99 -0.92 -2.46
CA VAL A 50 -11.09 0.49 -2.84
C VAL A 50 -12.42 0.72 -3.52
N ILE A 51 -13.25 1.59 -2.94
CA ILE A 51 -14.51 2.02 -3.53
C ILE A 51 -14.20 3.17 -4.49
N LYS A 52 -14.42 2.94 -5.79
CA LYS A 52 -14.27 3.95 -6.84
C LYS A 52 -15.41 4.96 -6.82
N ARG A 53 -15.27 6.09 -7.51
CA ARG A 53 -16.31 7.13 -7.61
C ARG A 53 -17.62 6.63 -8.23
N ASP A 54 -17.55 5.62 -9.10
CA ASP A 54 -18.71 4.95 -9.71
C ASP A 54 -19.30 3.82 -8.85
N GLY A 55 -18.79 3.62 -7.63
CA GLY A 55 -19.25 2.60 -6.69
C GLY A 55 -18.64 1.21 -6.88
N ARG A 56 -17.80 1.00 -7.91
CA ARG A 56 -17.10 -0.27 -8.11
C ARG A 56 -16.09 -0.49 -6.98
N ARG A 57 -15.90 -1.76 -6.62
CA ARG A 57 -14.96 -2.21 -5.62
C ARG A 57 -13.82 -2.97 -6.29
N GLU A 58 -12.60 -2.57 -6.00
CA GLU A 58 -11.38 -3.22 -6.49
C GLU A 58 -10.42 -3.40 -5.33
N GLU A 59 -9.58 -4.43 -5.37
CA GLU A 59 -8.51 -4.55 -4.39
C GLU A 59 -7.53 -3.38 -4.49
N PHE A 60 -7.00 -2.96 -3.34
CA PHE A 60 -5.92 -1.98 -3.35
C PHE A 60 -4.65 -2.62 -3.91
N GLU A 61 -4.16 -2.09 -5.01
CA GLU A 61 -2.95 -2.54 -5.69
C GLU A 61 -1.88 -1.44 -5.62
N PRO A 62 -0.82 -1.60 -4.80
CA PRO A 62 0.28 -0.64 -4.71
C PRO A 62 0.94 -0.36 -6.07
N ASP A 63 1.05 -1.37 -6.94
CA ASP A 63 1.64 -1.24 -8.27
C ASP A 63 0.83 -0.34 -9.20
N LYS A 64 -0.49 -0.35 -9.10
CA LYS A 64 -1.36 0.60 -9.84
C LYS A 64 -1.12 2.03 -9.38
N LEU A 65 -1.02 2.24 -8.06
CA LEU A 65 -0.70 3.54 -7.50
C LEU A 65 0.67 4.02 -7.96
N MET A 66 1.69 3.17 -7.86
CA MET A 66 3.05 3.46 -8.32
C MET A 66 3.07 3.84 -9.81
N SER A 67 2.32 3.13 -10.65
CA SER A 67 2.24 3.42 -12.09
C SER A 67 1.65 4.82 -12.34
N GLY A 68 0.59 5.19 -11.63
CA GLY A 68 0.01 6.53 -11.71
C GLY A 68 0.98 7.63 -11.25
N LEU A 69 1.72 7.40 -10.16
CA LEU A 69 2.75 8.31 -9.67
C LEU A 69 3.88 8.51 -10.70
N ARG A 70 4.36 7.42 -11.32
CA ARG A 70 5.41 7.50 -12.35
C ARG A 70 4.98 8.33 -13.56
N ILE A 71 3.71 8.25 -13.97
CA ILE A 71 3.16 9.07 -15.06
C ILE A 71 3.17 10.55 -14.66
N ALA A 72 2.66 10.89 -13.49
CA ALA A 72 2.62 12.28 -13.00
C ALA A 72 4.03 12.86 -12.84
N CYS A 73 4.97 12.05 -12.34
CA CYS A 73 6.35 12.44 -12.04
C CYS A 73 7.31 12.29 -13.25
N ALA A 74 6.81 11.90 -14.43
CA ALA A 74 7.66 11.68 -15.61
C ALA A 74 8.51 12.89 -15.97
N ARG A 75 9.82 12.66 -16.14
CA ARG A 75 10.84 13.70 -16.43
C ARG A 75 10.97 14.79 -15.34
N ARG A 76 10.58 14.47 -14.09
CA ARG A 76 10.85 15.33 -12.94
C ARG A 76 12.02 14.74 -12.12
N PRO A 77 12.80 15.59 -11.43
CA PRO A 77 13.93 15.15 -10.61
C PRO A 77 13.46 14.53 -9.28
N ILE A 78 12.58 13.53 -9.38
CA ILE A 78 12.02 12.80 -8.22
C ILE A 78 12.62 11.41 -8.24
N SER A 79 13.23 11.01 -7.12
CA SER A 79 13.84 9.69 -6.99
C SER A 79 12.78 8.58 -6.85
N ALA A 80 13.13 7.37 -7.29
CA ALA A 80 12.27 6.18 -7.07
C ALA A 80 11.94 6.00 -5.58
N ALA A 81 12.93 6.19 -4.70
CA ALA A 81 12.72 6.11 -3.25
C ALA A 81 11.72 7.14 -2.70
N ALA A 82 11.57 8.31 -3.35
CA ALA A 82 10.54 9.27 -2.96
C ALA A 82 9.15 8.78 -3.35
N LEU A 83 9.00 8.14 -4.51
CA LEU A 83 7.73 7.53 -4.94
C LEU A 83 7.36 6.34 -4.05
N ASP A 84 8.34 5.49 -3.69
CA ASP A 84 8.13 4.37 -2.78
C ASP A 84 7.57 4.87 -1.43
N ARG A 85 8.13 5.96 -0.88
CA ARG A 85 7.62 6.57 0.36
C ARG A 85 6.17 7.05 0.24
N VAL A 86 5.77 7.60 -0.90
CA VAL A 86 4.35 8.00 -1.11
C VAL A 86 3.44 6.77 -1.05
N VAL A 87 3.83 5.67 -1.71
CA VAL A 87 3.06 4.42 -1.67
C VAL A 87 2.98 3.87 -0.25
N GLU A 88 4.11 3.81 0.46
CA GLU A 88 4.16 3.37 1.87
C GLU A 88 3.28 4.21 2.79
N ARG A 89 3.24 5.53 2.58
CA ARG A 89 2.36 6.44 3.33
C ARG A 89 0.88 6.13 3.11
N VAL A 90 0.49 5.88 1.84
CA VAL A 90 -0.88 5.47 1.50
C VAL A 90 -1.22 4.14 2.15
N GLU A 91 -0.36 3.13 2.03
CA GLU A 91 -0.56 1.82 2.66
C GLU A 91 -0.68 1.93 4.18
N TYR A 92 0.19 2.73 4.79
CA TYR A 92 0.13 2.98 6.23
C TYR A 92 -1.20 3.63 6.64
N ALA A 93 -1.61 4.69 5.94
CA ALA A 93 -2.87 5.38 6.23
C ALA A 93 -4.09 4.44 6.09
N ILE A 94 -4.10 3.61 5.04
CA ILE A 94 -5.13 2.59 4.83
C ILE A 94 -5.18 1.61 6.02
N ARG A 95 -4.03 1.09 6.44
CA ARG A 95 -3.94 0.17 7.59
C ARG A 95 -4.45 0.80 8.88
N GLN A 96 -4.14 2.09 9.10
CA GLN A 96 -4.58 2.81 10.30
C GLN A 96 -6.10 2.98 10.39
N THR A 97 -6.81 2.94 9.27
CA THR A 97 -8.29 2.99 9.31
C THR A 97 -8.92 1.77 9.97
N GLY A 98 -8.24 0.63 9.95
CA GLY A 98 -8.78 -0.66 10.39
C GLY A 98 -10.01 -1.13 9.59
N ARG A 99 -10.32 -0.48 8.46
CA ARG A 99 -11.50 -0.76 7.65
C ARG A 99 -11.20 -1.79 6.56
N THR A 100 -12.20 -2.57 6.21
CA THR A 100 -12.16 -3.50 5.08
C THR A 100 -12.37 -2.81 3.74
N GLU A 101 -12.89 -1.58 3.74
CA GLU A 101 -13.15 -0.76 2.57
C GLU A 101 -12.66 0.67 2.80
N VAL A 102 -12.02 1.27 1.79
CA VAL A 102 -11.59 2.67 1.76
C VAL A 102 -12.00 3.33 0.46
N SER A 103 -12.25 4.64 0.48
CA SER A 103 -12.59 5.36 -0.74
C SER A 103 -11.35 5.66 -1.58
N SER A 104 -11.48 5.62 -2.90
CA SER A 104 -10.42 6.09 -3.81
C SER A 104 -10.12 7.58 -3.61
N GLN A 105 -11.08 8.35 -3.10
CA GLN A 105 -10.89 9.75 -2.74
C GLN A 105 -9.88 9.90 -1.61
N MET A 106 -10.03 9.15 -0.53
CA MET A 106 -9.06 9.16 0.59
C MET A 106 -7.63 8.89 0.10
N ILE A 107 -7.46 7.90 -0.78
CA ILE A 107 -6.15 7.59 -1.36
C ILE A 107 -5.63 8.77 -2.17
N GLY A 108 -6.47 9.34 -3.03
CA GLY A 108 -6.11 10.49 -3.85
C GLY A 108 -5.77 11.73 -3.05
N ASP A 109 -6.47 11.99 -1.94
CA ASP A 109 -6.21 13.12 -1.05
C ASP A 109 -4.81 13.01 -0.41
N ILE A 110 -4.41 11.80 -0.01
CA ILE A 110 -3.06 11.55 0.52
C ILE A 110 -2.00 11.76 -0.56
N VAL A 111 -2.21 11.19 -1.74
CA VAL A 111 -1.27 11.30 -2.86
C VAL A 111 -1.07 12.74 -3.29
N ILE A 112 -2.14 13.51 -3.40
CA ILE A 112 -2.07 14.90 -3.86
C ILE A 112 -1.32 15.78 -2.87
N GLU A 113 -1.47 15.52 -1.57
CA GLU A 113 -0.76 16.24 -0.52
C GLU A 113 0.74 15.90 -0.53
N GLU A 114 1.10 14.64 -0.71
CA GLU A 114 2.51 14.21 -0.81
C GLU A 114 3.17 14.80 -2.08
N LEU A 115 2.47 14.79 -3.22
CA LEU A 115 2.99 15.36 -4.46
C LEU A 115 3.16 16.88 -4.37
N ARG A 116 2.29 17.58 -3.64
CA ARG A 116 2.40 19.02 -3.40
C ARG A 116 3.73 19.39 -2.72
N GLN A 117 4.20 18.53 -1.82
CA GLN A 117 5.46 18.74 -1.11
C GLN A 117 6.67 18.33 -1.94
N LEU A 118 6.51 17.36 -2.85
CA LEU A 118 7.59 16.82 -3.64
C LEU A 118 7.91 17.67 -4.89
N ASP A 119 6.88 18.01 -5.68
CA ASP A 119 7.05 18.70 -6.96
C ASP A 119 5.74 19.27 -7.47
N GLU A 120 5.70 20.58 -7.67
CA GLU A 120 4.49 21.29 -8.11
C GLU A 120 3.98 20.87 -9.49
N VAL A 121 4.88 20.54 -10.41
CA VAL A 121 4.48 20.11 -11.76
C VAL A 121 3.88 18.70 -11.70
N ALA A 122 4.46 17.79 -10.89
CA ALA A 122 3.90 16.48 -10.65
C ALA A 122 2.52 16.58 -9.97
N TYR A 123 2.40 17.49 -9.00
CA TYR A 123 1.12 17.80 -8.36
C TYR A 123 0.07 18.20 -9.39
N ILE A 124 0.34 19.22 -10.24
CA ILE A 124 -0.63 19.69 -11.23
C ILE A 124 -1.02 18.59 -12.20
N ARG A 125 -0.07 17.79 -12.68
CA ARG A 125 -0.36 16.65 -13.57
C ARG A 125 -1.28 15.63 -12.93
N TYR A 126 -1.06 15.33 -11.66
CA TYR A 126 -1.93 14.42 -10.92
C TYR A 126 -3.30 15.06 -10.66
N ALA A 127 -3.34 16.33 -10.26
CA ALA A 127 -4.55 17.09 -9.98
C ALA A 127 -5.49 17.18 -11.20
N ILE A 128 -4.96 17.35 -12.40
CA ILE A 128 -5.77 17.39 -13.63
C ILE A 128 -6.64 16.13 -13.73
N VAL A 129 -6.07 14.96 -13.50
CA VAL A 129 -6.80 13.69 -13.57
C VAL A 129 -7.64 13.44 -12.32
N TYR A 130 -7.04 13.65 -11.16
CA TYR A 130 -7.67 13.35 -9.87
C TYR A 130 -8.87 14.25 -9.57
N MET A 131 -8.73 15.56 -9.78
CA MET A 131 -9.80 16.55 -9.55
C MET A 131 -10.71 16.69 -10.78
N GLY A 132 -10.31 16.15 -11.93
CA GLY A 132 -11.07 16.24 -13.16
C GLY A 132 -11.09 17.65 -13.74
N LEU A 133 -9.95 18.36 -13.71
CA LEU A 133 -9.81 19.69 -14.32
C LEU A 133 -9.91 19.57 -15.84
N LYS A 134 -10.96 20.12 -16.43
CA LYS A 134 -11.30 19.89 -17.85
C LYS A 134 -10.89 21.02 -18.81
N ASP A 135 -10.59 22.18 -18.27
CA ASP A 135 -10.28 23.37 -19.06
C ASP A 135 -9.06 24.13 -18.50
N LEU A 136 -8.52 25.02 -19.31
CA LEU A 136 -7.35 25.80 -18.94
C LEU A 136 -7.59 26.77 -17.79
N GLU A 137 -8.83 27.23 -17.60
CA GLU A 137 -9.17 28.14 -16.50
C GLU A 137 -9.13 27.43 -15.17
N SER A 138 -9.69 26.22 -15.08
CA SER A 138 -9.62 25.41 -13.86
C SER A 138 -8.19 25.00 -13.51
N ILE A 139 -7.37 24.68 -14.52
CA ILE A 139 -5.94 24.39 -14.30
C ILE A 139 -5.21 25.64 -13.81
N ARG A 140 -5.48 26.81 -14.39
CA ARG A 140 -4.88 28.06 -13.97
C ARG A 140 -5.27 28.43 -12.53
N ALA A 141 -6.54 28.30 -12.21
CA ALA A 141 -7.03 28.54 -10.85
C ALA A 141 -6.31 27.67 -9.82
N GLU A 142 -6.07 26.41 -10.15
CA GLU A 142 -5.34 25.49 -9.25
C GLU A 142 -3.86 25.86 -9.11
N ILE A 143 -3.23 26.30 -10.21
CA ILE A 143 -1.85 26.84 -10.16
C ILE A 143 -1.78 28.08 -9.27
N ASP A 144 -2.71 29.02 -9.42
CA ASP A 144 -2.75 30.26 -8.64
C ASP A 144 -2.99 29.95 -7.15
N ARG A 145 -3.86 28.99 -6.84
CA ARG A 145 -4.09 28.49 -5.49
C ARG A 145 -2.82 27.93 -4.85
N LEU A 146 -2.06 27.12 -5.62
CA LEU A 146 -0.80 26.53 -5.17
C LEU A 146 0.22 27.60 -4.82
N ARG A 147 0.31 28.65 -5.62
CA ARG A 147 1.24 29.79 -5.42
C ARG A 147 0.88 30.63 -4.19
N THR A 148 -0.42 30.81 -3.93
CA THR A 148 -0.90 31.59 -2.77
C THR A 148 -0.66 30.87 -1.44
N GLN A 149 -0.66 29.56 -1.42
CA GLN A 149 -0.43 28.76 -0.20
C GLN A 149 1.05 28.68 0.23
N ARG A 150 1.98 29.22 -0.58
CA ARG A 150 3.41 29.28 -0.24
C ARG A 150 3.83 30.51 0.59
N HIS A 151 2.95 31.46 0.77
CA HIS A 151 3.15 32.65 1.59
C HIS A 151 2.39 32.54 2.90
#